data_4d7d972f5c8dcbce3412d6763bba4764
#
_entry.id   4d7d972f5c8dcbce3412d6763bba4764
#
_cell.length_a   1.000
_cell.length_b   1.000
_cell.length_c   1.000
_cell.angle_alpha   90.00
_cell.angle_beta   90.00
_cell.angle_gamma   90.00
#
_symmetry.space_group_name_H-M   'P 1'
#
loop_
_entity.id
_entity.type
_entity.pdbx_description
1 polymer ?
#
loop_
_entity_poly.entity_id
_entity_poly.type
_entity_poly.pdbx_seq_one_letter_code
_entity_poly.pdbx_strand_id
1 'polypeptide(L)'
;MNQIKQLVDDYQSIEIPQELEFIVKKTIAGKMKRMKKLKGIQKTAIAAAAVAVIFVGTVNVSPSVARAMSDIPVLGALAKLVTIRTLSYEDEKHEVEVKVPQVDGLENKELQSALNEKYLEQNTKLYEEFMNKIEDKELTAANLALFSDYKIKFQSEDFMVVQGTKLEIAASGAESVTYDNIDLKHQLMVSLPSLFKDDSYIDVISKNIIEQMKEKTDPDQGIMYFLAENGDIGGFEEIKKDQGFYINEAGKLVISFDEYEVAPGVMGVVEFEIPTAVIQNILVSNTYVK
;
A
#
# COMPACT_ATOMS: atom_id res chain seq x y z
N MET A 1 -23.21 -26.59 23.52
CA MET A 1 -24.23 -25.57 23.14
C MET A 1 -24.17 -24.29 24.00
N ASN A 2 -23.49 -24.28 25.18
CA ASN A 2 -23.39 -23.09 26.03
C ASN A 2 -22.24 -22.12 25.68
N GLN A 3 -21.14 -22.56 25.09
CA GLN A 3 -20.00 -21.68 24.80
C GLN A 3 -20.23 -20.68 23.67
N ILE A 4 -20.97 -21.07 22.63
CA ILE A 4 -21.30 -20.16 21.51
C ILE A 4 -22.27 -19.06 21.95
N LYS A 5 -23.21 -19.41 22.83
CA LYS A 5 -24.15 -18.41 23.38
C LYS A 5 -23.44 -17.39 24.27
N GLN A 6 -22.48 -17.82 25.06
CA GLN A 6 -21.67 -16.98 25.92
C GLN A 6 -20.78 -16.02 25.11
N LEU A 7 -20.20 -16.50 23.99
CA LEU A 7 -19.42 -15.66 23.04
C LEU A 7 -20.30 -14.62 22.34
N VAL A 8 -21.56 -14.94 22.02
CA VAL A 8 -22.50 -13.99 21.41
C VAL A 8 -22.94 -12.92 22.42
N ASP A 9 -23.19 -13.32 23.69
CA ASP A 9 -23.59 -12.41 24.74
C ASP A 9 -22.43 -11.47 25.15
N ASP A 10 -21.19 -11.97 25.19
CA ASP A 10 -19.99 -11.14 25.41
C ASP A 10 -19.76 -10.16 24.25
N TYR A 11 -20.00 -10.58 23.01
CA TYR A 11 -19.90 -9.72 21.83
C TYR A 11 -20.95 -8.59 21.81
N GLN A 12 -22.18 -8.86 22.27
CA GLN A 12 -23.25 -7.86 22.35
C GLN A 12 -23.09 -6.88 23.52
N SER A 13 -22.21 -7.19 24.48
CA SER A 13 -21.96 -6.33 25.66
C SER A 13 -20.86 -5.28 25.45
N ILE A 14 -20.20 -5.25 24.29
CA ILE A 14 -19.16 -4.27 23.99
C ILE A 14 -19.79 -2.89 23.75
N GLU A 15 -19.53 -1.94 24.65
CA GLU A 15 -19.99 -0.55 24.48
C GLU A 15 -19.30 0.10 23.25
N ILE A 16 -20.12 0.56 22.31
CA ILE A 16 -19.65 1.30 21.13
C ILE A 16 -19.23 2.70 21.58
N PRO A 17 -17.97 3.14 21.32
CA PRO A 17 -17.53 4.48 21.67
C PRO A 17 -18.41 5.57 21.03
N GLN A 18 -18.80 6.59 21.81
CA GLN A 18 -19.70 7.67 21.35
C GLN A 18 -19.14 8.45 20.15
N GLU A 19 -17.80 8.50 20.00
CA GLU A 19 -17.13 9.13 18.88
C GLU A 19 -17.44 8.43 17.54
N LEU A 20 -17.62 7.11 17.56
CA LEU A 20 -17.97 6.34 16.37
C LEU A 20 -19.37 6.68 15.85
N GLU A 21 -20.31 6.89 16.75
CA GLU A 21 -21.68 7.33 16.43
C GLU A 21 -21.69 8.73 15.78
N PHE A 22 -20.83 9.62 16.25
CA PHE A 22 -20.68 10.96 15.70
C PHE A 22 -20.10 10.95 14.29
N ILE A 23 -19.05 10.14 14.05
CA ILE A 23 -18.40 10.00 12.72
C ILE A 23 -19.38 9.40 11.70
N VAL A 24 -20.11 8.35 12.07
CA VAL A 24 -21.12 7.71 11.21
C VAL A 24 -22.24 8.71 10.88
N LYS A 25 -22.77 9.42 11.86
CA LYS A 25 -23.83 10.45 11.65
C LYS A 25 -23.32 11.59 10.76
N LYS A 26 -22.08 12.05 10.92
CA LYS A 26 -21.47 13.13 10.12
C LYS A 26 -21.29 12.70 8.66
N THR A 27 -20.86 11.47 8.44
CA THR A 27 -20.66 10.90 7.09
C THR A 27 -21.99 10.72 6.35
N ILE A 28 -23.01 10.20 7.03
CA ILE A 28 -24.37 10.04 6.48
C ILE A 28 -25.02 11.40 6.20
N ALA A 29 -24.86 12.38 7.10
CA ALA A 29 -25.41 13.73 6.91
C ALA A 29 -24.76 14.49 5.76
N GLY A 30 -23.46 14.27 5.53
CA GLY A 30 -22.71 14.82 4.37
C GLY A 30 -23.22 14.28 3.03
N LYS A 31 -23.48 12.97 2.94
CA LYS A 31 -24.07 12.34 1.73
C LYS A 31 -25.51 12.80 1.47
N MET A 32 -26.33 12.96 2.50
CA MET A 32 -27.72 13.43 2.33
C MET A 32 -27.82 14.90 1.85
N LYS A 33 -26.87 15.77 2.18
CA LYS A 33 -26.80 17.14 1.64
C LYS A 33 -26.44 17.19 0.16
N ARG A 34 -25.61 16.26 -0.32
CA ARG A 34 -25.27 16.13 -1.76
C ARG A 34 -26.43 15.60 -2.60
N MET A 35 -27.20 14.63 -2.08
CA MET A 35 -28.33 14.05 -2.79
C MET A 35 -29.54 15.00 -2.95
N LYS A 36 -29.68 16.04 -2.13
CA LYS A 36 -30.75 17.04 -2.31
C LYS A 36 -30.56 18.00 -3.48
N LYS A 37 -29.38 17.97 -4.14
CA LYS A 37 -29.09 18.82 -5.32
C LYS A 37 -29.35 18.17 -6.68
N LEU A 38 -29.73 16.87 -6.69
CA LEU A 38 -30.05 16.10 -7.91
C LEU A 38 -31.53 15.68 -7.93
N LYS A 39 -32.43 16.68 -7.92
CA LYS A 39 -33.84 16.46 -8.26
C LYS A 39 -34.03 16.65 -9.77
N GLY A 40 -34.13 15.55 -10.49
CA GLY A 40 -34.62 15.58 -11.85
C GLY A 40 -34.17 14.45 -12.76
N ILE A 41 -34.25 13.18 -12.33
CA ILE A 41 -34.29 12.03 -13.24
C ILE A 41 -35.13 10.93 -12.61
N GLN A 42 -35.97 10.32 -13.43
CA GLN A 42 -37.05 9.43 -13.09
C GLN A 42 -36.65 8.15 -12.38
N LYS A 43 -37.57 7.72 -11.51
CA LYS A 43 -37.58 6.51 -10.72
C LYS A 43 -37.50 5.25 -11.59
N THR A 44 -36.45 4.46 -11.43
CA THR A 44 -36.52 3.02 -11.40
C THR A 44 -35.67 2.56 -10.24
N ALA A 45 -36.35 2.12 -9.19
CA ALA A 45 -35.73 1.58 -8.00
C ALA A 45 -35.21 0.18 -8.31
N ILE A 46 -33.90 0.04 -8.39
CA ILE A 46 -33.24 -1.20 -8.03
C ILE A 46 -32.53 -0.88 -6.71
N ALA A 47 -33.15 -1.30 -5.63
CA ALA A 47 -32.51 -1.28 -4.32
C ALA A 47 -31.48 -2.41 -4.28
N ALA A 48 -30.30 -2.15 -4.82
CA ALA A 48 -29.12 -2.89 -4.42
C ALA A 48 -28.77 -2.37 -3.02
N ALA A 49 -29.16 -3.12 -2.00
CA ALA A 49 -28.69 -2.90 -0.64
C ALA A 49 -27.21 -3.26 -0.61
N ALA A 50 -26.34 -2.29 -0.97
CA ALA A 50 -24.93 -2.39 -0.69
C ALA A 50 -24.75 -2.31 0.83
N VAL A 51 -24.69 -3.46 1.47
CA VAL A 51 -24.28 -3.57 2.86
C VAL A 51 -22.77 -3.45 2.86
N ALA A 52 -22.29 -2.21 2.93
CA ALA A 52 -20.89 -1.98 3.27
C ALA A 52 -20.69 -2.42 4.74
N VAL A 53 -20.27 -3.66 4.93
CA VAL A 53 -19.91 -4.18 6.25
C VAL A 53 -18.56 -3.59 6.61
N ILE A 54 -18.57 -2.50 7.37
CA ILE A 54 -17.34 -1.98 7.97
C ILE A 54 -17.01 -2.89 9.15
N PHE A 55 -16.16 -3.88 8.92
CA PHE A 55 -15.59 -4.65 10.02
C PHE A 55 -14.54 -3.78 10.73
N VAL A 56 -14.88 -3.28 11.89
CA VAL A 56 -13.88 -2.83 12.86
C VAL A 56 -13.33 -4.10 13.50
N GLY A 57 -12.27 -4.65 12.92
CA GLY A 57 -11.56 -5.74 13.55
C GLY A 57 -10.85 -5.20 14.79
N THR A 58 -11.51 -5.24 15.95
CA THR A 58 -10.75 -5.33 17.20
C THR A 58 -9.95 -6.61 17.06
N VAL A 59 -8.62 -6.48 17.02
CA VAL A 59 -7.71 -7.62 17.03
C VAL A 59 -7.97 -8.36 18.34
N ASN A 60 -8.84 -9.35 18.29
CA ASN A 60 -8.85 -10.41 19.28
C ASN A 60 -7.58 -11.23 19.04
N VAL A 61 -6.45 -10.68 19.51
CA VAL A 61 -5.22 -11.42 19.63
C VAL A 61 -5.57 -12.59 20.53
N SER A 62 -5.66 -13.78 19.97
CA SER A 62 -5.83 -15.00 20.74
C SER A 62 -4.80 -14.97 21.88
N PRO A 63 -5.16 -15.35 23.12
CA PRO A 63 -4.22 -15.33 24.25
C PRO A 63 -2.91 -16.09 23.99
N SER A 64 -2.88 -17.01 23.02
CA SER A 64 -1.68 -17.71 22.58
C SER A 64 -0.76 -16.84 21.71
N VAL A 65 -1.30 -15.94 20.90
CA VAL A 65 -0.50 -14.99 20.09
C VAL A 65 0.01 -13.85 20.98
N ALA A 66 -0.82 -13.36 21.91
CA ALA A 66 -0.40 -12.36 22.90
C ALA A 66 0.73 -12.88 23.80
N ARG A 67 0.71 -14.16 24.20
CA ARG A 67 1.81 -14.78 24.97
C ARG A 67 3.07 -14.99 24.12
N ALA A 68 2.97 -15.37 22.86
CA ALA A 68 4.12 -15.50 21.97
C ALA A 68 4.81 -14.14 21.70
N MET A 69 4.07 -13.01 21.83
CA MET A 69 4.62 -11.66 21.71
C MET A 69 5.16 -11.09 23.04
N SER A 70 4.78 -11.65 24.20
CA SER A 70 5.24 -11.18 25.52
C SER A 70 6.61 -11.70 25.93
N ASP A 71 7.13 -12.72 25.28
CA ASP A 71 8.43 -13.33 25.57
C ASP A 71 9.61 -12.78 24.73
N ILE A 72 9.37 -11.73 23.95
CA ILE A 72 10.44 -10.97 23.30
C ILE A 72 10.97 -9.97 24.33
N PRO A 73 12.28 -10.03 24.67
CA PRO A 73 12.86 -9.05 25.59
C PRO A 73 12.62 -7.64 25.02
N VAL A 74 12.10 -6.75 25.85
CA VAL A 74 11.86 -5.34 25.52
C VAL A 74 13.21 -4.65 25.31
N LEU A 75 13.76 -4.79 24.13
CA LEU A 75 14.77 -3.91 23.58
C LEU A 75 14.00 -2.89 22.73
N GLY A 76 13.83 -1.66 23.21
CA GLY A 76 13.15 -0.54 22.59
C GLY A 76 11.82 -0.90 21.90
N ALA A 77 10.74 -0.20 22.14
CA ALA A 77 9.46 -0.52 21.50
C ALA A 77 9.60 -0.45 19.98
N LEU A 78 9.80 -1.61 19.32
CA LEU A 78 9.81 -1.70 17.87
C LEU A 78 8.46 -1.19 17.34
N ALA A 79 8.50 -0.34 16.33
CA ALA A 79 7.30 0.09 15.64
C ALA A 79 6.55 -1.14 15.10
N LYS A 80 5.22 -1.10 15.17
CA LYS A 80 4.34 -2.18 14.74
C LYS A 80 3.46 -1.70 13.61
N LEU A 81 3.19 -2.59 12.66
CA LEU A 81 2.21 -2.38 11.62
C LEU A 81 1.02 -3.31 11.88
N VAL A 82 -0.16 -2.73 12.02
CA VAL A 82 -1.40 -3.47 12.28
C VAL A 82 -2.48 -3.04 11.31
N THR A 83 -3.36 -3.96 10.91
CA THR A 83 -4.54 -3.61 10.11
C THR A 83 -5.65 -3.19 11.07
N ILE A 84 -6.09 -1.92 10.97
CA ILE A 84 -7.15 -1.37 11.82
C ILE A 84 -8.53 -1.45 11.19
N ARG A 85 -8.58 -1.59 9.86
CA ARG A 85 -9.82 -1.67 9.11
C ARG A 85 -9.59 -2.43 7.80
N THR A 86 -10.60 -3.18 7.38
CA THR A 86 -10.69 -3.72 6.03
C THR A 86 -11.95 -3.15 5.38
N LEU A 87 -11.80 -2.53 4.22
CA LEU A 87 -12.91 -2.08 3.39
C LEU A 87 -13.15 -3.16 2.35
N SER A 88 -14.34 -3.76 2.34
CA SER A 88 -14.64 -4.88 1.45
C SER A 88 -16.03 -4.77 0.83
N TYR A 89 -16.16 -5.30 -0.38
CA TYR A 89 -17.40 -5.51 -1.09
C TYR A 89 -17.26 -6.73 -2.00
N GLU A 90 -18.30 -7.52 -2.12
CA GLU A 90 -18.34 -8.72 -2.97
C GLU A 90 -19.74 -8.87 -3.59
N ASP A 91 -19.79 -9.16 -4.88
CA ASP A 91 -20.98 -9.60 -5.59
C ASP A 91 -20.59 -10.72 -6.57
N GLU A 92 -21.48 -11.10 -7.51
CA GLU A 92 -21.25 -12.19 -8.47
C GLU A 92 -20.06 -11.95 -9.42
N LYS A 93 -19.60 -10.71 -9.60
CA LYS A 93 -18.59 -10.32 -10.58
C LYS A 93 -17.48 -9.46 -10.00
N HIS A 94 -17.70 -8.85 -8.85
CA HIS A 94 -16.79 -7.87 -8.30
C HIS A 94 -16.37 -8.27 -6.88
N GLU A 95 -15.08 -8.14 -6.62
CA GLU A 95 -14.53 -8.37 -5.29
C GLU A 95 -13.53 -7.26 -4.95
N VAL A 96 -13.65 -6.67 -3.77
CA VAL A 96 -12.67 -5.72 -3.26
C VAL A 96 -12.39 -5.99 -1.79
N GLU A 97 -11.10 -6.04 -1.47
CA GLU A 97 -10.60 -6.09 -0.11
C GLU A 97 -9.42 -5.11 0.02
N VAL A 98 -9.65 -3.99 0.70
CA VAL A 98 -8.63 -2.96 0.93
C VAL A 98 -8.35 -2.88 2.43
N LYS A 99 -7.17 -3.31 2.85
CA LYS A 99 -6.71 -3.22 4.24
C LYS A 99 -6.17 -1.82 4.51
N VAL A 100 -6.56 -1.25 5.64
CA VAL A 100 -6.05 0.03 6.12
C VAL A 100 -5.05 -0.26 7.24
N PRO A 101 -3.75 -0.05 7.01
CA PRO A 101 -2.74 -0.26 8.03
C PRO A 101 -2.66 0.93 8.99
N GLN A 102 -2.09 0.67 10.15
CA GLN A 102 -1.66 1.67 11.12
C GLN A 102 -0.26 1.32 11.62
N VAL A 103 0.62 2.30 11.64
CA VAL A 103 1.90 2.22 12.36
C VAL A 103 1.67 2.65 13.80
N ASP A 104 2.19 1.87 14.74
CA ASP A 104 2.18 2.18 16.17
C ASP A 104 3.58 2.00 16.77
N GLY A 105 3.84 2.69 17.88
CA GLY A 105 5.12 2.60 18.59
C GLY A 105 6.18 3.60 18.16
N LEU A 106 5.89 4.54 17.25
CA LEU A 106 6.81 5.63 16.96
C LEU A 106 6.86 6.61 18.15
N GLU A 107 8.04 7.13 18.47
CA GLU A 107 8.23 8.14 19.51
C GLU A 107 7.60 9.47 19.09
N ASN A 108 7.83 9.88 17.84
CA ASN A 108 7.21 11.06 17.23
C ASN A 108 5.75 10.77 16.90
N LYS A 109 4.84 11.27 17.74
CA LYS A 109 3.39 11.07 17.58
C LYS A 109 2.80 11.84 16.40
N GLU A 110 3.44 12.94 15.98
CA GLU A 110 3.02 13.71 14.80
C GLU A 110 3.32 12.91 13.53
N LEU A 111 4.52 12.33 13.41
CA LEU A 111 4.88 11.45 12.30
C LEU A 111 3.95 10.22 12.26
N GLN A 112 3.73 9.58 13.40
CA GLN A 112 2.82 8.42 13.51
C GLN A 112 1.41 8.78 13.04
N SER A 113 0.88 9.92 13.48
CA SER A 113 -0.46 10.38 13.10
C SER A 113 -0.53 10.71 11.60
N ALA A 114 0.47 11.41 11.06
CA ALA A 114 0.53 11.76 9.63
C ALA A 114 0.60 10.52 8.73
N LEU A 115 1.38 9.50 9.11
CA LEU A 115 1.44 8.23 8.40
C LEU A 115 0.09 7.51 8.42
N ASN A 116 -0.54 7.43 9.58
CA ASN A 116 -1.81 6.74 9.75
C ASN A 116 -2.95 7.46 9.01
N GLU A 117 -2.95 8.79 8.98
CA GLU A 117 -3.88 9.60 8.19
C GLU A 117 -3.66 9.38 6.68
N LYS A 118 -2.40 9.40 6.21
CA LYS A 118 -2.03 9.06 4.83
C LYS A 118 -2.57 7.69 4.43
N TYR A 119 -2.36 6.65 5.24
CA TYR A 119 -2.84 5.30 4.93
C TYR A 119 -4.36 5.23 4.89
N LEU A 120 -5.04 5.88 5.84
CA LEU A 120 -6.49 5.91 5.86
C LEU A 120 -7.06 6.62 4.62
N GLU A 121 -6.51 7.78 4.26
CA GLU A 121 -6.94 8.56 3.10
C GLU A 121 -6.71 7.79 1.79
N GLN A 122 -5.49 7.28 1.58
CA GLN A 122 -5.12 6.55 0.37
C GLN A 122 -5.99 5.30 0.16
N ASN A 123 -6.21 4.51 1.21
CA ASN A 123 -6.99 3.28 1.09
C ASN A 123 -8.50 3.55 0.99
N THR A 124 -8.99 4.60 1.64
CA THR A 124 -10.39 5.02 1.45
C THR A 124 -10.63 5.48 0.02
N LYS A 125 -9.71 6.28 -0.53
CA LYS A 125 -9.77 6.73 -1.92
C LYS A 125 -9.69 5.55 -2.90
N LEU A 126 -8.76 4.62 -2.68
CA LEU A 126 -8.62 3.42 -3.50
C LEU A 126 -9.91 2.60 -3.55
N TYR A 127 -10.53 2.38 -2.39
CA TYR A 127 -11.81 1.70 -2.30
C TYR A 127 -12.95 2.47 -3.03
N GLU A 128 -13.04 3.78 -2.82
CA GLU A 128 -14.05 4.62 -3.47
C GLU A 128 -13.88 4.66 -4.99
N GLU A 129 -12.66 4.72 -5.49
CA GLU A 129 -12.34 4.65 -6.93
C GLU A 129 -12.79 3.33 -7.54
N PHE A 130 -12.55 2.21 -6.87
CA PHE A 130 -13.00 0.90 -7.31
C PHE A 130 -14.54 0.81 -7.31
N MET A 131 -15.20 1.27 -6.24
CA MET A 131 -16.66 1.29 -6.17
C MET A 131 -17.29 2.15 -7.28
N ASN A 132 -16.66 3.28 -7.64
CA ASN A 132 -17.10 4.09 -8.78
C ASN A 132 -16.91 3.35 -10.13
N LYS A 133 -15.82 2.56 -10.27
CA LYS A 133 -15.57 1.74 -11.47
C LYS A 133 -16.68 0.72 -11.70
N ILE A 134 -17.10 -0.02 -10.66
CA ILE A 134 -18.13 -1.06 -10.79
C ILE A 134 -19.53 -0.47 -10.98
N GLU A 135 -19.77 0.79 -10.64
CA GLU A 135 -21.01 1.52 -10.92
C GLU A 135 -21.06 2.03 -12.38
N ASP A 136 -19.95 2.03 -13.10
CA ASP A 136 -19.91 2.42 -14.51
C ASP A 136 -20.59 1.35 -15.39
N LYS A 137 -21.55 1.79 -16.19
CA LYS A 137 -22.38 0.89 -17.02
C LYS A 137 -21.58 0.11 -18.06
N GLU A 138 -20.44 0.63 -18.51
CA GLU A 138 -19.60 -0.05 -19.48
C GLU A 138 -18.78 -1.17 -18.83
N LEU A 139 -18.48 -1.07 -17.54
CA LEU A 139 -17.65 -2.01 -16.79
C LEU A 139 -18.45 -2.98 -15.91
N THR A 140 -19.73 -2.73 -15.64
CA THR A 140 -20.61 -3.58 -14.81
C THR A 140 -20.73 -5.03 -15.31
N ALA A 141 -20.39 -5.29 -16.57
CA ALA A 141 -20.41 -6.65 -17.13
C ALA A 141 -19.09 -7.41 -16.93
N ALA A 142 -18.00 -6.72 -16.63
CA ALA A 142 -16.67 -7.31 -16.44
C ALA A 142 -16.50 -7.89 -15.05
N ASN A 143 -15.67 -8.93 -14.93
CA ASN A 143 -15.22 -9.39 -13.62
C ASN A 143 -14.04 -8.51 -13.18
N LEU A 144 -14.21 -7.82 -12.06
CA LEU A 144 -13.19 -6.92 -11.50
C LEU A 144 -12.89 -7.30 -10.06
N ALA A 145 -11.61 -7.31 -9.71
CA ALA A 145 -11.23 -7.42 -8.30
C ALA A 145 -10.09 -6.46 -7.94
N LEU A 146 -10.06 -6.07 -6.66
CA LEU A 146 -9.02 -5.22 -6.09
C LEU A 146 -8.65 -5.70 -4.70
N PHE A 147 -7.38 -5.98 -4.51
CA PHE A 147 -6.83 -6.36 -3.21
C PHE A 147 -5.70 -5.41 -2.83
N SER A 148 -5.69 -4.95 -1.59
CA SER A 148 -4.60 -4.15 -1.03
C SER A 148 -4.19 -4.68 0.33
N ASP A 149 -2.88 -4.86 0.51
CA ASP A 149 -2.29 -5.34 1.75
C ASP A 149 -1.00 -4.59 2.09
N TYR A 150 -0.53 -4.74 3.33
CA TYR A 150 0.66 -4.07 3.84
C TYR A 150 1.48 -5.02 4.70
N LYS A 151 2.80 -4.89 4.60
CA LYS A 151 3.75 -5.62 5.46
C LYS A 151 4.97 -4.77 5.80
N ILE A 152 5.64 -5.09 6.88
CA ILE A 152 6.99 -4.63 7.11
C ILE A 152 7.91 -5.47 6.22
N LYS A 153 8.56 -4.84 5.22
CA LYS A 153 9.52 -5.49 4.33
C LYS A 153 10.85 -5.72 5.05
N PHE A 154 11.27 -4.73 5.83
CA PHE A 154 12.48 -4.77 6.64
C PHE A 154 12.32 -3.86 7.86
N GLN A 155 12.92 -4.24 8.98
CA GLN A 155 13.01 -3.42 10.19
C GLN A 155 14.28 -3.73 10.96
N SER A 156 14.96 -2.65 11.37
CA SER A 156 16.05 -2.65 12.34
C SER A 156 15.69 -1.75 13.53
N GLU A 157 16.63 -1.54 14.45
CA GLU A 157 16.47 -0.58 15.54
C GLU A 157 16.31 0.86 15.02
N ASP A 158 17.03 1.21 13.96
CA ASP A 158 17.11 2.59 13.44
C ASP A 158 16.22 2.83 12.19
N PHE A 159 15.71 1.78 11.52
CA PHE A 159 15.08 1.93 10.22
C PHE A 159 13.96 0.91 9.97
N MET A 160 12.88 1.33 9.33
CA MET A 160 11.77 0.45 8.95
C MET A 160 11.32 0.75 7.52
N VAL A 161 11.03 -0.28 6.76
CA VAL A 161 10.42 -0.20 5.43
C VAL A 161 9.04 -0.84 5.48
N VAL A 162 8.00 -0.06 5.24
CA VAL A 162 6.63 -0.55 5.05
C VAL A 162 6.40 -0.72 3.55
N GLN A 163 6.01 -1.91 3.13
CA GLN A 163 5.60 -2.20 1.76
C GLN A 163 4.07 -2.28 1.71
N GLY A 164 3.45 -1.49 0.82
CA GLY A 164 2.08 -1.66 0.39
C GLY A 164 2.05 -2.42 -0.94
N THR A 165 1.10 -3.34 -1.08
CA THR A 165 0.84 -4.08 -2.33
C THR A 165 -0.59 -3.86 -2.76
N LYS A 166 -0.81 -3.58 -4.04
CA LYS A 166 -2.13 -3.50 -4.65
C LYS A 166 -2.16 -4.45 -5.84
N LEU A 167 -3.13 -5.35 -5.87
CA LEU A 167 -3.45 -6.21 -7.00
C LEU A 167 -4.81 -5.81 -7.57
N GLU A 168 -4.82 -5.33 -8.81
CA GLU A 168 -6.04 -5.01 -9.55
C GLU A 168 -6.24 -6.05 -10.66
N ILE A 169 -7.43 -6.64 -10.72
CA ILE A 169 -7.76 -7.69 -11.70
C ILE A 169 -8.89 -7.18 -12.60
N ALA A 170 -8.57 -7.09 -13.91
CA ALA A 170 -9.52 -6.76 -14.96
C ALA A 170 -9.10 -7.55 -16.21
N ALA A 171 -9.58 -8.79 -16.37
CA ALA A 171 -9.14 -9.78 -17.36
C ALA A 171 -7.75 -10.40 -17.05
N SER A 172 -6.74 -9.62 -16.67
CA SER A 172 -5.48 -10.08 -16.07
C SER A 172 -5.22 -9.32 -14.77
N GLY A 173 -4.35 -9.86 -13.90
CA GLY A 173 -3.86 -9.17 -12.72
C GLY A 173 -2.82 -8.11 -13.10
N ALA A 174 -2.75 -7.03 -12.33
CA ALA A 174 -1.68 -6.05 -12.35
C ALA A 174 -1.30 -5.70 -10.91
N GLU A 175 -0.07 -6.04 -10.54
CA GLU A 175 0.46 -5.77 -9.20
C GLU A 175 1.24 -4.45 -9.20
N SER A 176 0.96 -3.61 -8.20
CA SER A 176 1.76 -2.42 -7.92
C SER A 176 2.18 -2.38 -6.47
N VAL A 177 3.34 -1.78 -6.21
CA VAL A 177 3.95 -1.73 -4.88
C VAL A 177 4.35 -0.31 -4.50
N THR A 178 4.22 -0.01 -3.22
CA THR A 178 4.68 1.24 -2.64
C THR A 178 5.59 0.96 -1.46
N TYR A 179 6.49 1.88 -1.16
CA TYR A 179 7.41 1.75 -0.03
C TYR A 179 7.46 3.03 0.78
N ASP A 180 7.31 2.91 2.09
CA ASP A 180 7.57 3.96 3.05
C ASP A 180 8.84 3.63 3.82
N ASN A 181 9.88 4.42 3.59
CA ASN A 181 11.18 4.31 4.25
C ASN A 181 11.17 5.24 5.47
N ILE A 182 11.22 4.68 6.66
CA ILE A 182 11.06 5.40 7.93
C ILE A 182 12.34 5.29 8.74
N ASP A 183 12.99 6.43 8.97
CA ASP A 183 14.09 6.54 9.94
C ASP A 183 13.49 6.59 11.35
N LEU A 184 13.64 5.49 12.09
CA LEU A 184 13.15 5.36 13.46
C LEU A 184 13.98 6.14 14.46
N LYS A 185 15.26 6.39 14.17
CA LYS A 185 16.17 7.12 15.03
C LYS A 185 15.93 8.62 14.98
N HIS A 186 15.79 9.17 13.76
CA HIS A 186 15.55 10.60 13.57
C HIS A 186 14.08 10.94 13.41
N GLN A 187 13.20 9.91 13.41
CA GLN A 187 11.75 10.04 13.37
C GLN A 187 11.25 10.85 12.17
N LEU A 188 11.67 10.43 10.97
CA LEU A 188 11.32 11.08 9.72
C LEU A 188 11.12 10.08 8.56
N MET A 189 10.45 10.53 7.51
CA MET A 189 10.33 9.79 6.25
C MET A 189 11.51 10.10 5.35
N VAL A 190 12.08 9.05 4.74
CA VAL A 190 13.16 9.17 3.75
C VAL A 190 12.55 9.06 2.36
N SER A 191 12.66 10.12 1.56
CA SER A 191 12.25 10.14 0.14
C SER A 191 13.47 9.93 -0.76
N LEU A 192 13.24 9.41 -1.99
CA LEU A 192 14.33 9.19 -2.95
C LEU A 192 15.15 10.46 -3.20
N PRO A 193 14.55 11.64 -3.50
CA PRO A 193 15.31 12.87 -3.68
C PRO A 193 16.15 13.28 -2.46
N SER A 194 15.69 12.95 -1.23
CA SER A 194 16.41 13.35 0.00
C SER A 194 17.75 12.63 0.20
N LEU A 195 17.99 11.55 -0.53
CA LEU A 195 19.25 10.83 -0.49
C LEU A 195 20.36 11.52 -1.28
N PHE A 196 20.01 12.43 -2.20
CA PHE A 196 20.93 12.97 -3.21
C PHE A 196 21.12 14.49 -3.08
N LYS A 197 22.26 14.98 -3.55
CA LYS A 197 22.64 16.40 -3.52
C LYS A 197 21.83 17.25 -4.49
N ASP A 198 21.41 16.67 -5.62
CA ASP A 198 20.65 17.31 -6.69
C ASP A 198 19.95 16.23 -7.54
N ASP A 199 19.22 16.64 -8.58
CA ASP A 199 18.44 15.75 -9.43
C ASP A 199 19.27 14.92 -10.41
N SER A 200 20.64 14.98 -10.38
CA SER A 200 21.52 14.15 -11.24
C SER A 200 21.39 12.65 -10.97
N TYR A 201 20.84 12.26 -9.81
CA TYR A 201 20.57 10.85 -9.50
C TYR A 201 19.63 10.19 -10.50
N ILE A 202 18.70 10.94 -11.10
CA ILE A 202 17.76 10.41 -12.11
C ILE A 202 18.54 9.81 -13.26
N ASP A 203 19.44 10.59 -13.86
CA ASP A 203 20.26 10.15 -15.00
C ASP A 203 21.25 9.02 -14.62
N VAL A 204 21.90 9.14 -13.48
CA VAL A 204 22.89 8.17 -13.00
C VAL A 204 22.26 6.81 -12.73
N ILE A 205 21.14 6.78 -12.01
CA ILE A 205 20.41 5.55 -11.68
C ILE A 205 19.81 4.94 -12.95
N SER A 206 19.18 5.76 -13.81
CA SER A 206 18.56 5.29 -15.05
C SER A 206 19.54 4.59 -15.98
N LYS A 207 20.73 5.18 -16.17
CA LYS A 207 21.81 4.55 -16.95
C LYS A 207 22.22 3.20 -16.37
N ASN A 208 22.40 3.12 -15.06
CA ASN A 208 22.75 1.86 -14.42
C ASN A 208 21.65 0.81 -14.56
N ILE A 209 20.38 1.20 -14.45
CA ILE A 209 19.25 0.28 -14.66
C ILE A 209 19.20 -0.23 -16.10
N ILE A 210 19.40 0.64 -17.10
CA ILE A 210 19.46 0.26 -18.51
C ILE A 210 20.58 -0.76 -18.75
N GLU A 211 21.76 -0.56 -18.17
CA GLU A 211 22.87 -1.52 -18.25
C GLU A 211 22.47 -2.86 -17.61
N GLN A 212 21.88 -2.86 -16.43
CA GLN A 212 21.40 -4.07 -15.77
C GLN A 212 20.32 -4.80 -16.59
N MET A 213 19.37 -4.06 -17.20
CA MET A 213 18.35 -4.64 -18.06
C MET A 213 18.97 -5.36 -19.26
N LYS A 214 19.95 -4.73 -19.92
CA LYS A 214 20.68 -5.34 -21.05
C LYS A 214 21.44 -6.60 -20.63
N GLU A 215 22.13 -6.54 -19.49
CA GLU A 215 22.91 -7.68 -18.98
C GLU A 215 22.03 -8.85 -18.53
N LYS A 216 20.87 -8.56 -17.96
CA LYS A 216 19.94 -9.57 -17.41
C LYS A 216 18.98 -10.14 -18.45
N THR A 217 18.83 -9.50 -19.61
CA THR A 217 17.92 -9.97 -20.68
C THR A 217 18.34 -11.36 -21.14
N ASP A 218 17.43 -12.32 -21.01
CA ASP A 218 17.58 -13.71 -21.45
C ASP A 218 16.22 -14.21 -21.95
N PRO A 219 15.93 -14.05 -23.25
CA PRO A 219 14.66 -14.45 -23.84
C PRO A 219 14.39 -15.96 -23.74
N ASP A 220 15.44 -16.78 -23.69
CA ASP A 220 15.31 -18.25 -23.55
C ASP A 220 14.76 -18.63 -22.15
N GLN A 221 15.00 -17.77 -21.15
CA GLN A 221 14.45 -17.90 -19.81
C GLN A 221 13.21 -17.02 -19.57
N GLY A 222 12.73 -16.31 -20.59
CA GLY A 222 11.58 -15.40 -20.48
C GLY A 222 11.90 -14.07 -19.78
N ILE A 223 13.18 -13.72 -19.62
CA ILE A 223 13.62 -12.45 -19.01
C ILE A 223 13.76 -11.40 -20.10
N MET A 224 12.85 -10.43 -20.11
CA MET A 224 12.84 -9.34 -21.11
C MET A 224 12.45 -8.02 -20.43
N TYR A 225 13.04 -6.93 -20.93
CA TYR A 225 12.73 -5.58 -20.48
C TYR A 225 12.36 -4.69 -21.66
N PHE A 226 11.46 -3.73 -21.44
CA PHE A 226 11.07 -2.74 -22.42
C PHE A 226 12.05 -1.57 -22.36
N LEU A 227 12.84 -1.36 -23.43
CA LEU A 227 13.81 -0.29 -23.53
C LEU A 227 13.44 0.64 -24.70
N ALA A 228 13.34 1.94 -24.46
CA ALA A 228 13.01 2.93 -25.49
C ALA A 228 14.02 2.92 -26.64
N GLU A 229 15.30 2.70 -26.36
CA GLU A 229 16.35 2.59 -27.39
C GLU A 229 16.15 1.44 -28.36
N ASN A 230 15.41 0.39 -27.99
CA ASN A 230 15.03 -0.72 -28.85
C ASN A 230 13.80 -0.40 -29.73
N GLY A 231 13.15 0.77 -29.50
CA GLY A 231 11.92 1.16 -30.17
C GLY A 231 10.66 0.58 -29.49
N ASP A 232 10.78 0.07 -28.28
CA ASP A 232 9.65 -0.45 -27.50
C ASP A 232 8.70 0.69 -27.12
N ILE A 233 7.42 0.54 -27.44
CA ILE A 233 6.41 1.54 -27.10
C ILE A 233 6.27 1.60 -25.57
N GLY A 234 6.53 2.77 -24.99
CA GLY A 234 6.54 2.94 -23.52
C GLY A 234 7.75 2.30 -22.84
N GLY A 235 8.82 2.02 -23.62
CA GLY A 235 10.07 1.47 -23.07
C GLY A 235 10.73 2.43 -22.09
N PHE A 236 11.49 1.86 -21.14
CA PHE A 236 12.17 2.60 -20.09
C PHE A 236 13.24 3.53 -20.65
N GLU A 237 13.22 4.78 -20.24
CA GLU A 237 14.22 5.81 -20.54
C GLU A 237 14.89 6.31 -19.24
N GLU A 238 14.08 6.71 -18.26
CA GLU A 238 14.55 7.25 -16.98
C GLU A 238 13.59 6.94 -15.83
N ILE A 239 14.10 6.94 -14.62
CA ILE A 239 13.29 6.84 -13.41
C ILE A 239 12.52 8.15 -13.17
N LYS A 240 11.34 8.04 -12.55
CA LYS A 240 10.60 9.20 -12.05
C LYS A 240 11.32 9.80 -10.83
N LYS A 241 11.12 11.08 -10.57
CA LYS A 241 11.69 11.76 -9.40
C LYS A 241 11.26 11.10 -8.07
N ASP A 242 10.06 10.56 -8.03
CA ASP A 242 9.44 9.86 -6.91
C ASP A 242 9.28 8.36 -7.17
N GLN A 243 10.16 7.76 -7.99
CA GLN A 243 10.15 6.33 -8.29
C GLN A 243 10.09 5.48 -7.02
N GLY A 244 9.34 4.40 -7.06
CA GLY A 244 9.26 3.43 -5.96
C GLY A 244 10.66 2.92 -5.58
N PHE A 245 11.02 3.02 -4.30
CA PHE A 245 12.33 2.60 -3.80
C PHE A 245 12.27 2.16 -2.36
N TYR A 246 13.27 1.40 -1.95
CA TYR A 246 13.55 1.13 -0.54
C TYR A 246 15.04 0.93 -0.29
N ILE A 247 15.43 1.04 0.98
CA ILE A 247 16.77 0.65 1.43
C ILE A 247 16.65 -0.75 2.04
N ASN A 248 17.43 -1.71 1.51
CA ASN A 248 17.40 -3.09 1.98
C ASN A 248 18.23 -3.30 3.26
N GLU A 249 18.19 -4.53 3.80
CA GLU A 249 18.92 -4.91 5.02
C GLU A 249 20.44 -4.68 4.94
N ALA A 250 21.01 -4.77 3.74
CA ALA A 250 22.43 -4.52 3.49
C ALA A 250 22.76 -3.03 3.33
N GLY A 251 21.78 -2.13 3.48
CA GLY A 251 21.93 -0.69 3.25
C GLY A 251 22.09 -0.37 1.77
N LYS A 252 21.53 -1.15 0.84
CA LYS A 252 21.55 -0.87 -0.59
C LYS A 252 20.26 -0.21 -1.04
N LEU A 253 20.39 0.75 -1.95
CA LEU A 253 19.26 1.35 -2.63
C LEU A 253 18.68 0.36 -3.64
N VAL A 254 17.39 0.09 -3.55
CA VAL A 254 16.65 -0.71 -4.52
C VAL A 254 15.57 0.15 -5.16
N ILE A 255 15.56 0.19 -6.48
CA ILE A 255 14.53 0.85 -7.28
C ILE A 255 13.53 -0.22 -7.72
N SER A 256 12.25 0.07 -7.56
CA SER A 256 11.15 -0.85 -7.86
C SER A 256 10.25 -0.29 -8.97
N PHE A 257 9.78 -1.19 -9.82
CA PHE A 257 8.84 -0.92 -10.90
C PHE A 257 7.63 -1.84 -10.74
N ASP A 258 6.46 -1.28 -10.97
CA ASP A 258 5.21 -2.04 -10.96
C ASP A 258 5.18 -3.09 -12.10
N GLU A 259 4.33 -4.09 -11.95
CA GLU A 259 4.07 -5.06 -13.01
C GLU A 259 3.64 -4.33 -14.31
N TYR A 260 4.17 -4.75 -15.44
CA TYR A 260 4.04 -4.13 -16.77
C TYR A 260 4.73 -2.77 -16.95
N GLU A 261 5.35 -2.17 -15.95
CA GLU A 261 5.97 -0.83 -16.08
C GLU A 261 7.22 -0.88 -16.98
N VAL A 262 8.08 -1.89 -16.82
CA VAL A 262 9.35 -2.02 -17.54
C VAL A 262 9.59 -3.41 -18.14
N ALA A 263 8.67 -4.35 -17.95
CA ALA A 263 8.80 -5.74 -18.36
C ALA A 263 7.42 -6.37 -18.61
N PRO A 264 7.33 -7.52 -19.33
CA PRO A 264 6.08 -8.27 -19.43
C PRO A 264 5.56 -8.72 -18.07
N GLY A 265 4.22 -8.79 -17.90
CA GLY A 265 3.57 -9.14 -16.63
C GLY A 265 4.02 -10.47 -16.03
N VAL A 266 4.50 -11.42 -16.82
CA VAL A 266 5.07 -12.69 -16.32
C VAL A 266 6.28 -12.47 -15.39
N MET A 267 6.94 -11.32 -15.47
CA MET A 267 8.05 -10.94 -14.59
C MET A 267 7.58 -10.31 -13.29
N GLY A 268 6.29 -9.94 -13.16
CA GLY A 268 5.73 -9.30 -11.98
C GLY A 268 6.37 -7.93 -11.68
N VAL A 269 6.46 -7.61 -10.40
CA VAL A 269 7.18 -6.42 -9.91
C VAL A 269 8.68 -6.61 -10.10
N VAL A 270 9.33 -5.65 -10.75
CA VAL A 270 10.76 -5.71 -11.07
C VAL A 270 11.56 -4.79 -10.15
N GLU A 271 12.65 -5.32 -9.58
CA GLU A 271 13.52 -4.58 -8.65
C GLU A 271 14.97 -4.56 -9.15
N PHE A 272 15.62 -3.39 -9.04
CA PHE A 272 17.04 -3.21 -9.36
C PHE A 272 17.77 -2.67 -8.13
N GLU A 273 18.72 -3.45 -7.61
CA GLU A 273 19.67 -2.96 -6.62
C GLU A 273 20.71 -2.07 -7.30
N ILE A 274 20.90 -0.86 -6.79
CA ILE A 274 21.84 0.11 -7.32
C ILE A 274 23.17 -0.02 -6.59
N PRO A 275 24.27 -0.37 -7.28
CA PRO A 275 25.57 -0.48 -6.65
C PRO A 275 25.97 0.86 -6.02
N THR A 276 26.35 0.86 -4.75
CA THR A 276 26.73 2.08 -4.01
C THR A 276 27.84 2.85 -4.72
N ALA A 277 28.78 2.13 -5.38
CA ALA A 277 29.86 2.75 -6.12
C ALA A 277 29.39 3.69 -7.24
N VAL A 278 28.19 3.44 -7.82
CA VAL A 278 27.61 4.25 -8.91
C VAL A 278 27.12 5.59 -8.37
N ILE A 279 26.57 5.61 -7.16
CA ILE A 279 25.86 6.77 -6.59
C ILE A 279 26.60 7.46 -5.45
N GLN A 280 27.68 6.89 -4.90
CA GLN A 280 28.36 7.38 -3.70
C GLN A 280 28.78 8.86 -3.77
N ASN A 281 29.16 9.36 -4.94
CA ASN A 281 29.64 10.74 -5.12
C ASN A 281 28.51 11.78 -5.12
N ILE A 282 27.27 11.34 -5.38
CA ILE A 282 26.10 12.20 -5.45
C ILE A 282 25.20 12.07 -4.21
N LEU A 283 25.48 11.12 -3.29
CA LEU A 283 24.76 11.00 -2.02
C LEU A 283 25.04 12.21 -1.11
N VAL A 284 24.01 12.66 -0.38
CA VAL A 284 24.14 13.67 0.69
C VAL A 284 24.98 13.10 1.83
N SER A 285 24.77 11.85 2.18
CA SER A 285 25.51 11.14 3.25
C SER A 285 25.44 9.62 3.05
N ASN A 286 26.27 8.89 3.79
CA ASN A 286 26.24 7.43 3.84
C ASN A 286 25.37 6.89 4.99
N THR A 287 24.45 7.68 5.50
CA THR A 287 23.62 7.29 6.66
C THR A 287 22.75 6.09 6.31
N TYR A 288 22.10 6.11 5.17
CA TYR A 288 21.15 5.08 4.74
C TYR A 288 21.77 4.13 3.71
N VAL A 289 22.50 4.66 2.73
CA VAL A 289 23.10 3.87 1.65
C VAL A 289 24.58 3.64 1.95
N LYS A 290 24.99 2.36 2.00
CA LYS A 290 26.33 1.90 2.44
C LYS A 290 27.06 1.13 1.35
#